data_8bfec253e23043d10504895efa71fcf2
#
_entry.id   8bfec253e23043d10504895efa71fcf2
#
_cell.length_a   1.000
_cell.length_b   1.000
_cell.length_c   1.000
_cell.angle_alpha   90.00
_cell.angle_beta   90.00
_cell.angle_gamma   90.00
#
_symmetry.space_group_name_H-M   'P 1'
#
loop_
_entity.id
_entity.type
_entity.pdbx_description
1 polymer ?
#
loop_
_entity_poly.entity_id
_entity_poly.type
_entity_poly.pdbx_seq_one_letter_code
_entity_poly.pdbx_strand_id
1 'polypeptide(L)'
;MKKKFLIGYAVAAIVALLAFEYAFWSNGFTYLERQSEAGYLIQAEMLRDILLSENGTENIPSRETLETFAEYYGKKYNIRITIINKEGQVLGDSTGTGQAMSNHLNREEVKKALSGESNSVIRRSATFGLDYCYCAVPLEVGSFRGVIRTAIPMEELRDMDDEFIRSTVLAVLILLLFVASMTMYFRKYISAMKKVEEMRKEFVSNVTHELKTPLTSIRGFVETLKNGAIEDPVCAGKFLDIIDIETERLGNLIDDTLLLSEIESKKEMSQEPCDVNQVIQEVTELLAPKVKPHVRLIFRPDSSVRPYTCNRDRLKQLLINLVDNGLKATEFGAVTIVCKSTDSHLVLEITDTGIGMETEQTERIFERFYRVDKGRSRAQGGTGLGLSIVKHIVELYRGTIQVKSSPGEGSEFRVELPYS
;
A
#
# COMPACT_ATOMS: atom_id res chain seq x y z
N MET A 1 2.49 18.35 -7.54
CA MET A 1 3.20 17.67 -8.64
C MET A 1 3.14 16.14 -8.56
N LYS A 2 3.50 15.49 -7.44
CA LYS A 2 3.56 14.00 -7.30
C LYS A 2 2.27 13.24 -7.65
N LYS A 3 1.09 13.82 -7.39
CA LYS A 3 -0.22 13.18 -7.68
C LYS A 3 -0.52 13.09 -9.19
N LYS A 4 -0.14 14.10 -9.95
CA LYS A 4 -0.31 14.11 -11.43
C LYS A 4 0.65 13.12 -12.11
N PHE A 5 1.87 12.96 -11.58
CA PHE A 5 2.83 11.96 -12.05
C PHE A 5 2.34 10.53 -11.84
N LEU A 6 1.81 10.21 -10.67
CA LEU A 6 1.32 8.85 -10.37
C LEU A 6 0.15 8.44 -11.28
N ILE A 7 -0.78 9.38 -11.52
CA ILE A 7 -1.89 9.17 -12.45
C ILE A 7 -1.36 9.01 -13.88
N GLY A 8 -0.38 9.81 -14.29
CA GLY A 8 0.25 9.71 -15.62
C GLY A 8 0.91 8.34 -15.85
N TYR A 9 1.65 7.83 -14.87
CA TYR A 9 2.24 6.48 -14.94
C TYR A 9 1.19 5.37 -15.01
N ALA A 10 0.12 5.46 -14.21
CA ALA A 10 -0.96 4.48 -14.24
C ALA A 10 -1.66 4.46 -15.60
N VAL A 11 -1.98 5.63 -16.15
CA VAL A 11 -2.57 5.75 -17.50
C VAL A 11 -1.64 5.20 -18.57
N ALA A 12 -0.36 5.54 -18.53
CA ALA A 12 0.63 5.03 -19.49
C ALA A 12 0.77 3.50 -19.42
N ALA A 13 0.78 2.92 -18.21
CA ALA A 13 0.82 1.45 -18.02
C ALA A 13 -0.43 0.76 -18.58
N ILE A 14 -1.62 1.33 -18.38
CA ILE A 14 -2.88 0.81 -18.92
C ILE A 14 -2.86 0.86 -20.45
N VAL A 15 -2.44 1.99 -21.04
CA VAL A 15 -2.37 2.15 -22.50
C VAL A 15 -1.35 1.16 -23.09
N ALA A 16 -0.19 0.99 -22.47
CA ALA A 16 0.82 0.04 -22.91
C ALA A 16 0.33 -1.41 -22.86
N LEU A 17 -0.39 -1.79 -21.82
CA LEU A 17 -0.95 -3.13 -21.66
C LEU A 17 -2.03 -3.41 -22.72
N LEU A 18 -2.96 -2.47 -22.93
CA LEU A 18 -3.98 -2.59 -23.96
C LEU A 18 -3.40 -2.67 -25.38
N ALA A 19 -2.35 -1.87 -25.64
CA ALA A 19 -1.64 -1.91 -26.93
C ALA A 19 -0.92 -3.25 -27.13
N PHE A 20 -0.31 -3.80 -26.08
CA PHE A 20 0.33 -5.12 -26.12
C PHE A 20 -0.67 -6.24 -26.34
N GLU A 21 -1.79 -6.25 -25.59
CA GLU A 21 -2.86 -7.24 -25.76
C GLU A 21 -3.47 -7.19 -27.17
N TYR A 22 -3.76 -5.99 -27.69
CA TYR A 22 -4.26 -5.82 -29.04
C TYR A 22 -3.26 -6.35 -30.09
N ALA A 23 -1.99 -6.01 -29.96
CA ALA A 23 -0.97 -6.50 -30.90
C ALA A 23 -0.80 -8.03 -30.83
N PHE A 24 -0.82 -8.60 -29.63
CA PHE A 24 -0.72 -10.04 -29.42
C PHE A 24 -1.91 -10.76 -30.04
N TRP A 25 -3.14 -10.30 -29.78
CA TRP A 25 -4.36 -10.85 -30.32
C TRP A 25 -4.38 -10.74 -31.87
N SER A 26 -4.15 -9.54 -32.41
CA SER A 26 -4.17 -9.30 -33.86
C SER A 26 -3.19 -10.19 -34.62
N ASN A 27 -1.97 -10.35 -34.10
CA ASN A 27 -0.98 -11.23 -34.72
C ASN A 27 -1.36 -12.72 -34.58
N GLY A 28 -1.84 -13.12 -33.40
CA GLY A 28 -2.27 -14.49 -33.13
C GLY A 28 -3.47 -14.89 -34.00
N PHE A 29 -4.47 -14.02 -34.09
CA PHE A 29 -5.66 -14.23 -34.92
C PHE A 29 -5.31 -14.38 -36.39
N THR A 30 -4.52 -13.44 -36.94
CA THR A 30 -4.06 -13.50 -38.34
C THR A 30 -3.25 -14.77 -38.63
N TYR A 31 -2.42 -15.21 -37.69
CA TYR A 31 -1.67 -16.46 -37.82
C TYR A 31 -2.58 -17.68 -37.89
N LEU A 32 -3.55 -17.80 -36.98
CA LEU A 32 -4.51 -18.90 -36.94
C LEU A 32 -5.42 -18.92 -38.14
N GLU A 33 -5.89 -17.76 -38.59
CA GLU A 33 -6.68 -17.63 -39.80
C GLU A 33 -5.94 -18.19 -41.03
N ARG A 34 -4.68 -17.77 -41.26
CA ARG A 34 -3.85 -18.30 -42.36
C ARG A 34 -3.54 -19.77 -42.23
N GLN A 35 -3.31 -20.28 -41.04
CA GLN A 35 -3.07 -21.70 -40.81
C GLN A 35 -4.31 -22.54 -41.09
N SER A 36 -5.51 -22.06 -40.69
CA SER A 36 -6.78 -22.69 -40.99
C SER A 36 -7.06 -22.67 -42.47
N GLU A 37 -6.88 -21.57 -43.18
CA GLU A 37 -7.02 -21.49 -44.64
C GLU A 37 -6.14 -22.50 -45.36
N ALA A 38 -4.84 -22.56 -44.99
CA ALA A 38 -3.91 -23.53 -45.58
C ALA A 38 -4.34 -24.98 -45.32
N GLY A 39 -4.79 -25.28 -44.10
CA GLY A 39 -5.31 -26.61 -43.74
C GLY A 39 -6.53 -27.01 -44.53
N TYR A 40 -7.48 -26.07 -44.69
CA TYR A 40 -8.71 -26.34 -45.48
C TYR A 40 -8.43 -26.47 -46.97
N LEU A 41 -7.44 -25.77 -47.51
CA LEU A 41 -7.00 -25.91 -48.89
C LEU A 41 -6.39 -27.31 -49.12
N ILE A 42 -5.52 -27.77 -48.23
CA ILE A 42 -4.97 -29.14 -48.26
C ILE A 42 -6.10 -30.19 -48.20
N GLN A 43 -7.12 -29.96 -47.34
CA GLN A 43 -8.28 -30.87 -47.27
C GLN A 43 -9.06 -30.93 -48.60
N ALA A 44 -9.21 -29.79 -49.28
CA ALA A 44 -9.85 -29.75 -50.61
C ALA A 44 -9.00 -30.48 -51.66
N GLU A 45 -7.67 -30.37 -51.61
CA GLU A 45 -6.74 -31.11 -52.47
C GLU A 45 -6.81 -32.62 -52.21
N MET A 46 -6.85 -33.04 -50.95
CA MET A 46 -7.04 -34.46 -50.59
C MET A 46 -8.33 -35.02 -51.12
N LEU A 47 -9.44 -34.27 -51.04
CA LEU A 47 -10.74 -34.70 -51.62
C LEU A 47 -10.66 -34.85 -53.13
N ARG A 48 -9.96 -33.96 -53.84
CA ARG A 48 -9.67 -34.13 -55.28
C ARG A 48 -8.92 -35.41 -55.54
N ASP A 49 -7.86 -35.67 -54.80
CA ASP A 49 -7.00 -36.83 -55.00
C ASP A 49 -7.75 -38.17 -54.69
N ILE A 50 -8.66 -38.16 -53.70
CA ILE A 50 -9.56 -39.29 -53.43
C ILE A 50 -10.49 -39.52 -54.64
N LEU A 51 -11.13 -38.47 -55.16
CA LEU A 51 -12.01 -38.58 -56.32
C LEU A 51 -11.29 -39.17 -57.54
N LEU A 52 -10.05 -38.72 -57.78
CA LEU A 52 -9.20 -39.21 -58.85
C LEU A 52 -8.79 -40.68 -58.64
N SER A 53 -8.51 -41.07 -57.42
CA SER A 53 -8.14 -42.47 -57.10
C SER A 53 -9.30 -43.45 -57.22
N GLU A 54 -10.52 -43.07 -56.89
CA GLU A 54 -11.69 -43.87 -56.94
C GLU A 54 -12.22 -44.10 -58.38
N ASN A 55 -12.07 -43.06 -59.23
CA ASN A 55 -12.67 -43.09 -60.62
C ASN A 55 -11.63 -43.28 -61.74
N GLY A 56 -10.33 -43.22 -61.41
CA GLY A 56 -9.23 -43.18 -62.38
C GLY A 56 -9.05 -41.81 -63.03
N THR A 57 -7.87 -41.57 -63.63
CA THR A 57 -7.51 -40.27 -64.23
C THR A 57 -7.95 -40.09 -65.66
N GLU A 58 -8.45 -41.17 -66.28
CA GLU A 58 -8.83 -41.20 -67.75
C GLU A 58 -10.36 -41.17 -67.97
N ASN A 59 -11.16 -41.66 -67.01
CA ASN A 59 -12.62 -41.75 -67.15
C ASN A 59 -13.29 -40.52 -66.55
N ILE A 60 -14.09 -39.81 -67.36
CA ILE A 60 -14.90 -38.67 -66.85
C ILE A 60 -15.98 -39.21 -65.95
N PRO A 61 -16.03 -38.87 -64.64
CA PRO A 61 -17.05 -39.36 -63.72
C PRO A 61 -18.47 -38.95 -64.19
N SER A 62 -19.42 -39.87 -64.05
CA SER A 62 -20.82 -39.53 -64.32
C SER A 62 -21.32 -38.48 -63.31
N ARG A 63 -22.33 -37.71 -63.65
CA ARG A 63 -22.96 -36.73 -62.76
C ARG A 63 -23.41 -37.38 -61.44
N GLU A 64 -24.02 -38.60 -61.55
CA GLU A 64 -24.45 -39.34 -60.36
C GLU A 64 -23.30 -39.75 -59.45
N THR A 65 -22.14 -40.08 -60.00
CA THR A 65 -20.92 -40.39 -59.27
C THR A 65 -20.43 -39.15 -58.52
N LEU A 66 -20.44 -38.00 -59.19
CA LEU A 66 -20.00 -36.71 -58.58
C LEU A 66 -20.94 -36.24 -57.47
N GLU A 67 -22.23 -36.43 -57.62
CA GLU A 67 -23.27 -36.14 -56.66
C GLU A 67 -23.15 -37.04 -55.40
N THR A 68 -23.01 -38.32 -55.59
CA THR A 68 -22.80 -39.31 -54.51
C THR A 68 -21.51 -39.06 -53.75
N PHE A 69 -20.43 -38.75 -54.47
CA PHE A 69 -19.16 -38.38 -53.85
C PHE A 69 -19.30 -37.11 -52.95
N ALA A 70 -19.93 -36.07 -53.48
CA ALA A 70 -20.12 -34.83 -52.72
C ALA A 70 -20.97 -35.07 -51.47
N GLU A 71 -22.07 -35.82 -51.58
CA GLU A 71 -22.95 -36.16 -50.47
C GLU A 71 -22.22 -36.99 -49.39
N TYR A 72 -21.53 -38.07 -49.81
CA TYR A 72 -20.85 -38.98 -48.89
C TYR A 72 -19.76 -38.28 -48.09
N TYR A 73 -18.83 -37.59 -48.76
CA TYR A 73 -17.70 -36.93 -48.11
C TYR A 73 -18.12 -35.64 -47.41
N GLY A 74 -19.14 -34.95 -47.93
CA GLY A 74 -19.72 -33.78 -47.27
C GLY A 74 -20.32 -34.12 -45.92
N LYS A 75 -21.07 -35.23 -45.84
CA LYS A 75 -21.64 -35.71 -44.57
C LYS A 75 -20.58 -36.26 -43.64
N LYS A 76 -19.60 -37.04 -44.20
CA LYS A 76 -18.52 -37.63 -43.40
C LYS A 76 -17.64 -36.61 -42.69
N TYR A 77 -17.33 -35.51 -43.34
CA TYR A 77 -16.44 -34.49 -42.82
C TYR A 77 -17.16 -33.25 -42.30
N ASN A 78 -18.48 -33.22 -42.37
CA ASN A 78 -19.34 -32.09 -41.99
C ASN A 78 -18.96 -30.79 -42.71
N ILE A 79 -18.67 -30.86 -44.00
CA ILE A 79 -18.32 -29.74 -44.86
C ILE A 79 -19.22 -29.71 -46.07
N ARG A 80 -19.40 -28.55 -46.66
CA ARG A 80 -20.09 -28.48 -47.95
C ARG A 80 -19.09 -28.69 -49.08
N ILE A 81 -19.38 -29.63 -49.98
CA ILE A 81 -18.60 -29.93 -51.16
C ILE A 81 -19.47 -29.61 -52.37
N THR A 82 -18.94 -28.85 -53.32
CA THR A 82 -19.57 -28.48 -54.57
C THR A 82 -18.62 -28.78 -55.72
N ILE A 83 -19.04 -29.58 -56.70
CA ILE A 83 -18.24 -29.90 -57.88
C ILE A 83 -18.83 -29.12 -59.06
N ILE A 84 -17.96 -28.37 -59.76
CA ILE A 84 -18.32 -27.33 -60.72
C ILE A 84 -17.59 -27.60 -62.02
N ASN A 85 -18.28 -27.47 -63.20
CA ASN A 85 -17.65 -27.57 -64.50
C ASN A 85 -17.00 -26.24 -64.92
N LYS A 86 -16.31 -26.23 -66.07
CA LYS A 86 -15.66 -25.04 -66.61
C LYS A 86 -16.63 -23.89 -66.95
N GLU A 87 -17.91 -24.19 -67.20
CA GLU A 87 -18.97 -23.22 -67.44
C GLU A 87 -19.57 -22.65 -66.15
N GLY A 88 -19.11 -23.09 -64.97
CA GLY A 88 -19.60 -22.64 -63.65
C GLY A 88 -20.88 -23.35 -63.20
N GLN A 89 -21.32 -24.42 -63.88
CA GLN A 89 -22.50 -25.18 -63.52
C GLN A 89 -22.16 -26.22 -62.43
N VAL A 90 -23.02 -26.38 -61.45
CA VAL A 90 -22.88 -27.38 -60.40
C VAL A 90 -23.24 -28.77 -60.91
N LEU A 91 -22.30 -29.69 -60.80
CA LEU A 91 -22.47 -31.11 -61.19
C LEU A 91 -22.83 -32.00 -60.00
N GLY A 92 -22.32 -31.65 -58.81
CA GLY A 92 -22.62 -32.33 -57.54
C GLY A 92 -22.52 -31.38 -56.38
N ASP A 93 -23.39 -31.49 -55.38
CA ASP A 93 -23.40 -30.69 -54.19
C ASP A 93 -23.85 -31.49 -52.96
N SER A 94 -23.15 -31.43 -51.86
CA SER A 94 -23.44 -32.19 -50.65
C SER A 94 -24.75 -31.81 -49.96
N THR A 95 -25.39 -30.73 -50.35
CA THR A 95 -26.70 -30.31 -49.79
C THR A 95 -27.88 -30.83 -50.62
N GLY A 96 -27.65 -31.58 -51.69
CA GLY A 96 -28.68 -32.16 -52.54
C GLY A 96 -29.47 -31.14 -53.39
N THR A 97 -29.12 -29.86 -53.38
CA THR A 97 -29.85 -28.80 -54.10
C THR A 97 -29.13 -28.31 -55.38
N GLY A 98 -28.19 -29.08 -55.89
CA GLY A 98 -27.28 -28.68 -56.98
C GLY A 98 -27.95 -28.25 -58.28
N GLN A 99 -29.16 -28.67 -58.55
CA GLN A 99 -29.91 -28.34 -59.82
C GLN A 99 -30.51 -26.90 -59.75
N ALA A 100 -30.76 -26.34 -58.56
CA ALA A 100 -31.39 -25.03 -58.39
C ALA A 100 -30.37 -23.88 -58.08
N MET A 101 -29.07 -24.16 -58.14
CA MET A 101 -28.04 -23.21 -57.76
C MET A 101 -27.68 -22.23 -58.90
N SER A 102 -27.41 -20.99 -58.51
CA SER A 102 -26.85 -19.97 -59.41
C SER A 102 -25.47 -20.39 -59.91
N ASN A 103 -25.11 -19.94 -61.13
CA ASN A 103 -23.80 -20.21 -61.72
C ASN A 103 -22.67 -19.61 -60.82
N HIS A 104 -21.65 -20.45 -60.55
CA HIS A 104 -20.55 -20.14 -59.65
C HIS A 104 -19.29 -19.59 -60.39
N LEU A 105 -19.33 -19.38 -61.69
CA LEU A 105 -18.20 -18.96 -62.51
C LEU A 105 -17.59 -17.61 -62.01
N ASN A 106 -18.42 -16.75 -61.48
CA ASN A 106 -17.99 -15.42 -61.02
C ASN A 106 -17.34 -15.39 -59.62
N ARG A 107 -17.26 -16.54 -58.96
CA ARG A 107 -16.60 -16.63 -57.65
C ARG A 107 -15.08 -16.61 -57.80
N GLU A 108 -14.40 -15.78 -56.98
CA GLU A 108 -12.96 -15.58 -57.08
C GLU A 108 -12.17 -16.88 -56.94
N GLU A 109 -12.50 -17.68 -55.94
CA GLU A 109 -11.90 -18.97 -55.67
C GLU A 109 -12.08 -19.92 -56.88
N VAL A 110 -13.24 -19.91 -57.50
CA VAL A 110 -13.56 -20.79 -58.68
C VAL A 110 -12.81 -20.31 -59.93
N LYS A 111 -12.73 -18.99 -60.17
CA LYS A 111 -11.97 -18.43 -61.30
C LYS A 111 -10.52 -18.83 -61.27
N LYS A 112 -9.88 -18.71 -60.09
CA LYS A 112 -8.46 -19.05 -59.93
C LYS A 112 -8.27 -20.57 -60.10
N ALA A 113 -9.15 -21.39 -59.52
CA ALA A 113 -9.06 -22.83 -59.64
C ALA A 113 -9.23 -23.28 -61.11
N LEU A 114 -10.11 -22.64 -61.91
CA LEU A 114 -10.24 -22.91 -63.34
C LEU A 114 -9.02 -22.48 -64.16
N SER A 115 -8.20 -21.55 -63.65
CA SER A 115 -6.89 -21.19 -64.29
C SER A 115 -5.75 -22.12 -63.84
N GLY A 116 -6.03 -23.15 -62.99
CA GLY A 116 -5.06 -24.14 -62.56
C GLY A 116 -4.40 -23.87 -61.23
N GLU A 117 -4.86 -22.83 -60.44
CA GLU A 117 -4.29 -22.41 -59.18
C GLU A 117 -5.29 -22.66 -58.02
N SER A 118 -4.91 -23.52 -57.09
CA SER A 118 -5.72 -23.72 -55.86
C SER A 118 -5.82 -22.40 -55.07
N ASN A 119 -7.03 -22.04 -54.62
CA ASN A 119 -7.24 -20.76 -53.91
C ASN A 119 -8.28 -20.88 -52.81
N SER A 120 -8.11 -20.07 -51.76
CA SER A 120 -9.07 -19.90 -50.66
C SER A 120 -9.55 -18.45 -50.58
N VAL A 121 -10.78 -18.26 -50.11
CA VAL A 121 -11.38 -16.95 -49.86
C VAL A 121 -12.29 -17.04 -48.64
N ILE A 122 -12.06 -16.21 -47.65
CA ILE A 122 -12.96 -16.07 -46.51
C ILE A 122 -13.98 -14.96 -46.82
N ARG A 123 -15.25 -15.31 -46.68
CA ARG A 123 -16.34 -14.34 -46.83
C ARG A 123 -17.60 -14.76 -46.09
N ARG A 124 -18.43 -13.78 -45.77
CA ARG A 124 -19.71 -14.01 -45.13
C ARG A 124 -20.67 -14.72 -46.11
N SER A 125 -21.22 -15.84 -45.66
CA SER A 125 -22.23 -16.58 -46.42
C SER A 125 -23.56 -15.83 -46.44
N ALA A 126 -24.07 -15.52 -47.64
CA ALA A 126 -25.40 -14.89 -47.78
C ALA A 126 -26.54 -15.80 -47.31
N THR A 127 -26.31 -17.10 -47.28
CA THR A 127 -27.32 -18.11 -46.91
C THR A 127 -27.36 -18.34 -45.38
N PHE A 128 -26.20 -18.41 -44.75
CA PHE A 128 -26.08 -18.80 -43.33
C PHE A 128 -25.71 -17.64 -42.39
N GLY A 129 -25.36 -16.46 -42.92
CA GLY A 129 -24.99 -15.28 -42.11
C GLY A 129 -23.69 -15.41 -41.32
N LEU A 130 -22.92 -16.48 -41.52
CA LEU A 130 -21.65 -16.83 -40.92
C LEU A 130 -20.49 -16.64 -41.89
N ASP A 131 -19.29 -16.45 -41.38
CA ASP A 131 -18.07 -16.44 -42.19
C ASP A 131 -17.69 -17.89 -42.55
N TYR A 132 -17.44 -18.10 -43.81
CA TYR A 132 -17.01 -19.37 -44.38
C TYR A 132 -15.70 -19.22 -45.11
N CYS A 133 -14.80 -20.18 -44.93
CA CYS A 133 -13.66 -20.37 -45.80
C CYS A 133 -14.08 -21.21 -47.00
N TYR A 134 -14.00 -20.62 -48.17
CA TYR A 134 -14.27 -21.27 -49.45
C TYR A 134 -12.96 -21.62 -50.11
N CYS A 135 -12.64 -22.92 -50.20
CA CYS A 135 -11.44 -23.39 -50.91
C CYS A 135 -11.88 -24.02 -52.24
N ALA A 136 -11.16 -23.72 -53.29
CA ALA A 136 -11.39 -24.26 -54.62
C ALA A 136 -10.08 -24.80 -55.22
N VAL A 137 -10.15 -26.04 -55.70
CA VAL A 137 -8.98 -26.73 -56.31
C VAL A 137 -9.32 -27.20 -57.71
N PRO A 138 -8.40 -27.15 -58.66
CA PRO A 138 -8.60 -27.59 -60.02
C PRO A 138 -8.88 -29.12 -60.08
N LEU A 139 -9.86 -29.54 -60.88
CA LEU A 139 -10.17 -30.93 -61.13
C LEU A 139 -10.03 -31.20 -62.63
N GLU A 140 -9.02 -31.96 -63.01
CA GLU A 140 -8.75 -32.32 -64.40
C GLU A 140 -8.76 -33.85 -64.54
N VAL A 141 -9.66 -34.38 -65.39
CA VAL A 141 -9.82 -35.82 -65.65
C VAL A 141 -10.00 -36.03 -67.15
N GLY A 142 -8.98 -36.53 -67.83
CA GLY A 142 -8.99 -36.65 -69.28
C GLY A 142 -9.24 -35.30 -69.98
N SER A 143 -10.37 -35.15 -70.69
CA SER A 143 -10.81 -33.91 -71.33
C SER A 143 -11.70 -33.03 -70.44
N PHE A 144 -12.10 -33.53 -69.25
CA PHE A 144 -12.91 -32.78 -68.27
C PHE A 144 -12.08 -31.78 -67.50
N ARG A 145 -12.54 -30.53 -67.43
CA ARG A 145 -12.01 -29.50 -66.57
C ARG A 145 -13.11 -28.95 -65.67
N GLY A 146 -12.83 -28.89 -64.40
CA GLY A 146 -13.76 -28.42 -63.41
C GLY A 146 -13.04 -28.02 -62.12
N VAL A 147 -13.79 -27.89 -61.04
CA VAL A 147 -13.29 -27.44 -59.75
C VAL A 147 -14.02 -28.22 -58.65
N ILE A 148 -13.28 -28.73 -57.67
CA ILE A 148 -13.84 -29.11 -56.37
C ILE A 148 -13.76 -27.91 -55.46
N ARG A 149 -14.89 -27.49 -54.93
CA ARG A 149 -15.03 -26.38 -54.00
C ARG A 149 -15.54 -26.90 -52.67
N THR A 150 -14.82 -26.60 -51.57
CA THR A 150 -15.28 -26.82 -50.20
C THR A 150 -15.73 -25.52 -49.56
N ALA A 151 -16.67 -25.60 -48.61
CA ALA A 151 -17.07 -24.43 -47.80
C ALA A 151 -17.17 -24.90 -46.35
N ILE A 152 -16.34 -24.31 -45.51
CA ILE A 152 -16.15 -24.68 -44.11
C ILE A 152 -16.49 -23.49 -43.24
N PRO A 153 -17.38 -23.60 -42.22
CA PRO A 153 -17.72 -22.51 -41.33
C PRO A 153 -16.53 -22.17 -40.43
N MET A 154 -16.30 -20.86 -40.18
CA MET A 154 -15.23 -20.35 -39.33
C MET A 154 -15.74 -20.07 -37.89
N GLU A 155 -16.60 -20.95 -37.37
CA GLU A 155 -17.20 -20.76 -36.03
C GLU A 155 -16.16 -20.80 -34.91
N GLU A 156 -15.16 -21.67 -34.99
CA GLU A 156 -14.10 -21.78 -33.97
C GLU A 156 -13.30 -20.49 -33.79
N LEU A 157 -13.06 -19.74 -34.89
CA LEU A 157 -12.35 -18.44 -34.79
C LEU A 157 -13.21 -17.37 -34.14
N ARG A 158 -14.53 -17.44 -34.29
CA ARG A 158 -15.44 -16.49 -33.65
C ARG A 158 -15.55 -16.71 -32.14
N ASP A 159 -15.59 -17.97 -31.70
CA ASP A 159 -15.62 -18.31 -30.27
C ASP A 159 -14.34 -17.84 -29.57
N MET A 160 -13.19 -17.87 -30.26
CA MET A 160 -11.94 -17.32 -29.79
C MET A 160 -11.99 -15.80 -29.61
N ASP A 161 -12.67 -15.05 -30.46
CA ASP A 161 -12.88 -13.62 -30.32
C ASP A 161 -13.65 -13.28 -29.04
N ASP A 162 -14.73 -13.99 -28.76
CA ASP A 162 -15.56 -13.77 -27.58
C ASP A 162 -14.82 -14.12 -26.28
N GLU A 163 -13.98 -15.15 -26.29
CA GLU A 163 -13.15 -15.53 -25.14
C GLU A 163 -12.02 -14.50 -24.91
N PHE A 164 -11.41 -14.02 -25.99
CA PHE A 164 -10.41 -12.95 -25.90
C PHE A 164 -11.00 -11.67 -25.32
N ILE A 165 -12.15 -11.21 -25.80
CA ILE A 165 -12.83 -10.02 -25.27
C ILE A 165 -13.11 -10.18 -23.77
N ARG A 166 -13.61 -11.34 -23.33
CA ARG A 166 -13.89 -11.62 -21.93
C ARG A 166 -12.62 -11.59 -21.08
N SER A 167 -11.53 -12.19 -21.54
CA SER A 167 -10.25 -12.21 -20.83
C SER A 167 -9.63 -10.80 -20.70
N THR A 168 -9.71 -10.02 -21.77
CA THR A 168 -9.25 -8.63 -21.80
C THR A 168 -10.03 -7.74 -20.82
N VAL A 169 -11.36 -7.85 -20.82
CA VAL A 169 -12.21 -7.11 -19.87
C VAL A 169 -11.84 -7.46 -18.41
N LEU A 170 -11.64 -8.76 -18.11
CA LEU A 170 -11.24 -9.22 -16.79
C LEU A 170 -9.87 -8.67 -16.38
N ALA A 171 -8.88 -8.72 -17.29
CA ALA A 171 -7.54 -8.20 -17.04
C ALA A 171 -7.55 -6.70 -16.74
N VAL A 172 -8.34 -5.92 -17.50
CA VAL A 172 -8.52 -4.48 -17.26
C VAL A 172 -9.18 -4.20 -15.91
N LEU A 173 -10.19 -4.98 -15.52
CA LEU A 173 -10.83 -4.84 -14.20
C LEU A 173 -9.85 -5.12 -13.05
N ILE A 174 -9.06 -6.20 -13.16
CA ILE A 174 -8.02 -6.52 -12.16
C ILE A 174 -6.99 -5.39 -12.06
N LEU A 175 -6.54 -4.86 -13.19
CA LEU A 175 -5.58 -3.75 -13.22
C LEU A 175 -6.16 -2.49 -12.57
N LEU A 176 -7.42 -2.14 -12.84
CA LEU A 176 -8.09 -1.00 -12.22
C LEU A 176 -8.20 -1.16 -10.70
N LEU A 177 -8.55 -2.36 -10.21
CA LEU A 177 -8.58 -2.67 -8.78
C LEU A 177 -7.20 -2.55 -8.14
N PHE A 178 -6.16 -3.04 -8.82
CA PHE A 178 -4.78 -2.91 -8.36
C PHE A 178 -4.33 -1.44 -8.25
N VAL A 179 -4.60 -0.63 -9.28
CA VAL A 179 -4.28 0.81 -9.29
C VAL A 179 -5.05 1.56 -8.19
N ALA A 180 -6.32 1.22 -7.96
CA ALA A 180 -7.13 1.80 -6.89
C ALA A 180 -6.55 1.45 -5.51
N SER A 181 -6.21 0.18 -5.26
CA SER A 181 -5.58 -0.28 -4.02
C SER A 181 -4.25 0.42 -3.76
N MET A 182 -3.39 0.49 -4.77
CA MET A 182 -2.09 1.18 -4.70
C MET A 182 -2.22 2.67 -4.40
N THR A 183 -3.20 3.34 -5.03
CA THR A 183 -3.47 4.77 -4.76
C THR A 183 -3.95 4.99 -3.33
N MET A 184 -4.78 4.12 -2.78
CA MET A 184 -5.24 4.19 -1.38
C MET A 184 -4.06 3.97 -0.41
N TYR A 185 -3.22 2.97 -0.66
CA TYR A 185 -2.02 2.69 0.14
C TYR A 185 -1.05 3.88 0.16
N PHE A 186 -0.71 4.44 -1.01
CA PHE A 186 0.16 5.61 -1.10
C PHE A 186 -0.43 6.86 -0.44
N ARG A 187 -1.74 7.07 -0.54
CA ARG A 187 -2.40 8.18 0.18
C ARG A 187 -2.21 8.05 1.69
N LYS A 188 -2.44 6.85 2.25
CA LYS A 188 -2.25 6.58 3.68
C LYS A 188 -0.79 6.79 4.10
N TYR A 189 0.15 6.28 3.32
CA TYR A 189 1.58 6.42 3.57
C TYR A 189 2.05 7.89 3.53
N ILE A 190 1.66 8.65 2.50
CA ILE A 190 2.01 10.07 2.37
C ILE A 190 1.37 10.90 3.50
N SER A 191 0.13 10.57 3.92
CA SER A 191 -0.52 11.24 5.04
C SER A 191 0.23 11.01 6.35
N ALA A 192 0.65 9.77 6.61
CA ALA A 192 1.46 9.44 7.79
C ALA A 192 2.81 10.19 7.78
N MET A 193 3.51 10.20 6.64
CA MET A 193 4.78 10.95 6.52
C MET A 193 4.61 12.46 6.75
N LYS A 194 3.53 13.05 6.22
CA LYS A 194 3.25 14.48 6.45
C LYS A 194 3.02 14.78 7.93
N LYS A 195 2.27 13.93 8.62
CA LYS A 195 2.02 14.08 10.05
C LYS A 195 3.33 14.06 10.86
N VAL A 196 4.25 13.15 10.52
CA VAL A 196 5.59 13.09 11.15
C VAL A 196 6.40 14.35 10.86
N GLU A 197 6.38 14.84 9.60
CA GLU A 197 7.09 16.08 9.23
C GLU A 197 6.51 17.32 9.93
N GLU A 198 5.18 17.41 10.05
CA GLU A 198 4.49 18.49 10.79
C GLU A 198 4.86 18.46 12.27
N MET A 199 4.81 17.29 12.92
CA MET A 199 5.22 17.12 14.31
C MET A 199 6.70 17.52 14.52
N ARG A 200 7.58 17.17 13.57
CA ARG A 200 9.00 17.57 13.63
C ARG A 200 9.18 19.10 13.52
N LYS A 201 8.45 19.75 12.60
CA LYS A 201 8.50 21.20 12.44
C LYS A 201 7.96 21.91 13.67
N GLU A 202 6.86 21.44 14.23
CA GLU A 202 6.28 21.98 15.46
C GLU A 202 7.25 21.82 16.64
N PHE A 203 7.89 20.66 16.77
CA PHE A 203 8.92 20.44 17.79
C PHE A 203 10.06 21.45 17.69
N VAL A 204 10.68 21.60 16.51
CA VAL A 204 11.78 22.57 16.29
C VAL A 204 11.31 23.98 16.57
N SER A 205 10.12 24.37 16.17
CA SER A 205 9.55 25.70 16.45
C SER A 205 9.38 25.93 17.94
N ASN A 206 8.81 24.94 18.66
CA ASN A 206 8.57 25.04 20.10
C ASN A 206 9.88 25.10 20.90
N VAL A 207 10.87 24.26 20.57
CA VAL A 207 12.22 24.33 21.17
C VAL A 207 12.80 25.69 20.95
N THR A 208 12.79 26.21 19.72
CA THR A 208 13.34 27.54 19.40
C THR A 208 12.69 28.66 20.25
N HIS A 209 11.35 28.59 20.38
CA HIS A 209 10.58 29.56 21.14
C HIS A 209 10.89 29.47 22.65
N GLU A 210 10.95 28.26 23.23
CA GLU A 210 11.26 28.04 24.66
C GLU A 210 12.73 28.33 25.00
N LEU A 211 13.68 28.27 24.05
CA LEU A 211 15.06 28.74 24.22
C LEU A 211 15.17 30.27 24.14
N LYS A 212 14.42 30.91 23.22
CA LYS A 212 14.52 32.36 23.00
C LYS A 212 14.05 33.19 24.21
N THR A 213 13.02 32.69 24.92
CA THR A 213 12.44 33.43 26.07
C THR A 213 13.43 33.62 27.20
N PRO A 214 14.07 32.58 27.82
CA PRO A 214 15.06 32.75 28.87
C PRO A 214 16.28 33.53 28.39
N LEU A 215 16.74 33.30 27.16
CA LEU A 215 17.87 34.02 26.60
C LEU A 215 17.61 35.53 26.50
N THR A 216 16.39 35.92 26.12
CA THR A 216 15.99 37.34 26.08
C THR A 216 15.92 37.94 27.49
N SER A 217 15.42 37.18 28.47
CA SER A 217 15.38 37.61 29.90
C SER A 217 16.78 37.81 30.45
N ILE A 218 17.65 36.82 30.30
CA ILE A 218 19.06 36.89 30.73
C ILE A 218 19.74 38.13 30.12
N ARG A 219 19.60 38.32 28.80
CA ARG A 219 20.19 39.46 28.11
C ARG A 219 19.68 40.80 28.65
N GLY A 220 18.38 40.95 28.89
CA GLY A 220 17.77 42.14 29.42
C GLY A 220 18.29 42.48 30.83
N PHE A 221 18.40 41.49 31.71
CA PHE A 221 18.94 41.73 33.06
C PHE A 221 20.44 42.04 33.05
N VAL A 222 21.23 41.39 32.18
CA VAL A 222 22.65 41.73 31.98
C VAL A 222 22.81 43.16 31.46
N GLU A 223 21.99 43.61 30.49
CA GLU A 223 22.02 45.01 30.01
C GLU A 223 21.61 45.98 31.10
N THR A 224 20.62 45.64 31.93
CA THR A 224 20.19 46.51 33.06
C THR A 224 21.29 46.65 34.11
N LEU A 225 21.97 45.53 34.44
CA LEU A 225 23.14 45.57 35.36
C LEU A 225 24.26 46.43 34.80
N LYS A 226 24.59 46.32 33.51
CA LYS A 226 25.63 47.14 32.85
C LYS A 226 25.29 48.64 32.82
N ASN A 227 23.98 48.96 32.74
CA ASN A 227 23.50 50.33 32.67
C ASN A 227 23.37 51.01 34.07
N GLY A 228 24.03 50.46 35.12
CA GLY A 228 24.13 51.07 36.43
C GLY A 228 23.43 50.35 37.57
N ALA A 229 22.53 49.39 37.28
CA ALA A 229 21.85 48.64 38.34
C ALA A 229 22.80 47.78 39.21
N ILE A 230 24.04 47.56 38.77
CA ILE A 230 25.07 46.84 39.52
C ILE A 230 25.54 47.64 40.73
N GLU A 231 25.35 48.99 40.76
CA GLU A 231 25.71 49.85 41.86
C GLU A 231 24.76 49.72 43.07
N ASP A 232 23.56 49.23 42.88
CA ASP A 232 22.60 48.85 43.93
C ASP A 232 22.71 47.34 44.27
N PRO A 233 23.33 47.00 45.44
CA PRO A 233 23.56 45.59 45.78
C PRO A 233 22.27 44.75 45.89
N VAL A 234 21.14 45.37 46.28
CA VAL A 234 19.88 44.71 46.48
C VAL A 234 19.24 44.35 45.07
N CYS A 235 19.28 45.30 44.16
CA CYS A 235 18.83 45.15 42.81
C CYS A 235 19.73 44.18 42.03
N ALA A 236 21.05 44.35 42.17
CA ALA A 236 22.04 43.47 41.55
C ALA A 236 21.87 42.00 41.98
N GLY A 237 21.69 41.73 43.27
CA GLY A 237 21.42 40.40 43.79
C GLY A 237 20.19 39.75 43.15
N LYS A 238 19.07 40.47 43.13
CA LYS A 238 17.82 39.96 42.50
C LYS A 238 17.96 39.65 41.01
N PHE A 239 18.69 40.48 40.26
CA PHE A 239 18.88 40.25 38.84
C PHE A 239 19.82 39.08 38.58
N LEU A 240 20.86 38.90 39.41
CA LEU A 240 21.75 37.74 39.34
C LEU A 240 20.99 36.45 39.68
N ASP A 241 20.12 36.45 40.69
CA ASP A 241 19.27 35.28 41.01
C ASP A 241 18.34 34.89 39.84
N ILE A 242 17.76 35.90 39.16
CA ILE A 242 16.90 35.64 37.99
C ILE A 242 17.74 35.08 36.82
N ILE A 243 18.93 35.59 36.58
CA ILE A 243 19.84 35.10 35.54
C ILE A 243 20.22 33.66 35.83
N ASP A 244 20.52 33.32 37.09
CA ASP A 244 20.87 31.96 37.49
C ASP A 244 19.72 30.98 37.26
N ILE A 245 18.49 31.31 37.70
CA ILE A 245 17.28 30.54 37.49
C ILE A 245 17.01 30.29 35.98
N GLU A 246 17.13 31.34 35.16
CA GLU A 246 16.86 31.19 33.70
C GLU A 246 18.00 30.42 33.00
N THR A 247 19.22 30.46 33.50
CA THR A 247 20.35 29.67 32.99
C THR A 247 20.19 28.19 33.34
N GLU A 248 19.81 27.87 34.59
CA GLU A 248 19.49 26.50 35.00
C GLU A 248 18.32 25.92 34.16
N ARG A 249 17.27 26.73 33.95
CA ARG A 249 16.13 26.36 33.11
C ARG A 249 16.55 26.05 31.68
N LEU A 250 17.47 26.87 31.11
CA LEU A 250 17.99 26.66 29.74
C LEU A 250 18.78 25.36 29.66
N GLY A 251 19.63 25.07 30.66
CA GLY A 251 20.35 23.80 30.77
C GLY A 251 19.42 22.60 30.79
N ASN A 252 18.41 22.61 31.68
CA ASN A 252 17.41 21.54 31.76
C ASN A 252 16.65 21.33 30.45
N LEU A 253 16.32 22.41 29.72
CA LEU A 253 15.64 22.30 28.43
C LEU A 253 16.52 21.63 27.34
N ILE A 254 17.82 21.97 27.34
CA ILE A 254 18.80 21.36 26.44
C ILE A 254 18.94 19.86 26.75
N ASP A 255 19.14 19.53 28.04
CA ASP A 255 19.29 18.14 28.48
C ASP A 255 18.05 17.28 28.17
N ASP A 256 16.85 17.80 28.44
CA ASP A 256 15.58 17.16 28.10
C ASP A 256 15.43 16.92 26.59
N THR A 257 15.87 17.91 25.78
CA THR A 257 15.81 17.81 24.30
C THR A 257 16.79 16.78 23.76
N LEU A 258 18.01 16.72 24.28
CA LEU A 258 19.02 15.72 23.91
C LEU A 258 18.56 14.34 24.34
N LEU A 259 18.06 14.17 25.54
CA LEU A 259 17.52 12.94 26.08
C LEU A 259 16.39 12.39 25.20
N LEU A 260 15.44 13.25 24.82
CA LEU A 260 14.33 12.88 23.95
C LEU A 260 14.84 12.42 22.58
N SER A 261 15.82 13.12 21.99
CA SER A 261 16.45 12.76 20.73
C SER A 261 17.15 11.39 20.79
N GLU A 262 17.83 11.09 21.90
CA GLU A 262 18.48 9.80 22.12
C GLU A 262 17.47 8.65 22.23
N ILE A 263 16.39 8.82 22.98
CA ILE A 263 15.34 7.82 23.12
C ILE A 263 14.67 7.55 21.77
N GLU A 264 14.37 8.59 20.99
CA GLU A 264 13.75 8.47 19.66
C GLU A 264 14.66 7.78 18.64
N SER A 265 15.97 7.95 18.74
CA SER A 265 16.94 7.29 17.85
C SER A 265 17.06 5.80 18.09
N LYS A 266 16.38 5.25 19.12
CA LYS A 266 16.45 3.84 19.55
C LYS A 266 17.89 3.32 19.65
N LYS A 267 18.80 4.19 20.06
CA LYS A 267 20.18 3.81 20.25
C LYS A 267 20.23 2.70 21.30
N GLU A 268 20.81 1.56 20.95
CA GLU A 268 20.99 0.46 21.88
C GLU A 268 21.73 0.95 23.12
N MET A 269 21.08 0.83 24.27
CA MET A 269 21.65 1.15 25.57
C MET A 269 21.88 -0.15 26.32
N SER A 270 22.98 -0.21 27.09
CA SER A 270 23.23 -1.33 27.99
C SER A 270 22.05 -1.44 28.98
N GLN A 271 21.47 -2.62 29.05
CA GLN A 271 20.43 -2.95 30.01
C GLN A 271 21.03 -3.93 31.02
N GLU A 272 20.77 -3.68 32.29
CA GLU A 272 21.24 -4.51 33.39
C GLU A 272 20.12 -4.73 34.42
N PRO A 273 20.17 -5.80 35.22
CA PRO A 273 19.24 -5.97 36.32
C PRO A 273 19.42 -4.88 37.37
N CYS A 274 18.39 -4.06 37.55
CA CYS A 274 18.41 -2.92 38.49
C CYS A 274 17.53 -3.24 39.71
N ASP A 275 18.04 -2.94 40.91
CA ASP A 275 17.22 -2.89 42.11
C ASP A 275 16.38 -1.62 42.07
N VAL A 276 15.09 -1.78 41.83
CA VAL A 276 14.15 -0.67 41.68
C VAL A 276 13.97 0.10 42.98
N ASN A 277 13.95 -0.60 44.13
CA ASN A 277 13.84 0.07 45.44
C ASN A 277 15.05 0.98 45.70
N GLN A 278 16.24 0.53 45.33
CA GLN A 278 17.46 1.36 45.47
C GLN A 278 17.39 2.61 44.58
N VAL A 279 16.92 2.47 43.33
CA VAL A 279 16.77 3.64 42.41
C VAL A 279 15.74 4.61 42.96
N ILE A 280 14.60 4.14 43.49
CA ILE A 280 13.61 5.02 44.12
C ILE A 280 14.19 5.73 45.36
N GLN A 281 14.94 5.02 46.19
CA GLN A 281 15.59 5.61 47.35
C GLN A 281 16.54 6.76 46.97
N GLU A 282 17.39 6.55 45.96
CA GLU A 282 18.27 7.58 45.43
C GLU A 282 17.52 8.80 44.87
N VAL A 283 16.37 8.57 44.19
CA VAL A 283 15.54 9.66 43.68
C VAL A 283 14.89 10.43 44.84
N THR A 284 14.43 9.74 45.88
CA THR A 284 13.85 10.41 47.05
C THR A 284 14.91 11.26 47.81
N GLU A 285 16.13 10.76 47.93
CA GLU A 285 17.25 11.52 48.53
C GLU A 285 17.64 12.73 47.68
N LEU A 286 17.71 12.57 46.37
CA LEU A 286 18.01 13.65 45.41
C LEU A 286 16.96 14.75 45.46
N LEU A 287 15.69 14.42 45.60
CA LEU A 287 14.60 15.41 45.60
C LEU A 287 14.22 15.91 46.99
N ALA A 288 14.76 15.34 48.06
CA ALA A 288 14.52 15.79 49.45
C ALA A 288 14.75 17.30 49.68
N PRO A 289 15.81 17.93 49.12
CA PRO A 289 16.01 19.39 49.28
C PRO A 289 14.95 20.26 48.61
N LYS A 290 14.22 19.70 47.60
CA LYS A 290 13.14 20.39 46.89
C LYS A 290 11.77 20.28 47.56
N VAL A 291 11.66 19.48 48.61
CA VAL A 291 10.41 19.24 49.33
C VAL A 291 10.03 20.46 50.16
N LYS A 292 8.85 21.02 49.94
CA LYS A 292 8.34 22.17 50.67
C LYS A 292 8.04 21.79 52.13
N PRO A 293 8.09 22.75 53.09
CA PRO A 293 7.94 22.47 54.54
C PRO A 293 6.64 21.75 54.91
N HIS A 294 5.58 21.89 54.13
CA HIS A 294 4.27 21.32 54.43
C HIS A 294 3.94 20.09 53.53
N VAL A 295 4.94 19.56 52.79
CA VAL A 295 4.80 18.39 51.94
C VAL A 295 5.66 17.27 52.47
N ARG A 296 5.15 16.05 52.42
CA ARG A 296 5.87 14.83 52.77
C ARG A 296 6.18 14.05 51.51
N LEU A 297 7.41 13.66 51.31
CA LEU A 297 7.79 12.67 50.30
C LEU A 297 7.87 11.29 50.96
N ILE A 298 7.01 10.36 50.54
CA ILE A 298 6.84 9.06 51.18
C ILE A 298 7.18 7.99 50.15
N PHE A 299 8.18 7.18 50.45
CA PHE A 299 8.46 5.93 49.77
C PHE A 299 8.19 4.75 50.68
N ARG A 300 7.48 3.75 50.17
CA ARG A 300 7.20 2.48 50.86
C ARG A 300 7.87 1.35 50.07
N PRO A 301 9.09 0.95 50.46
CA PRO A 301 9.78 -0.14 49.78
C PRO A 301 9.04 -1.48 50.03
N ASP A 302 9.00 -2.29 48.99
CA ASP A 302 8.45 -3.64 49.03
C ASP A 302 9.59 -4.63 48.67
N SER A 303 10.00 -5.46 49.62
CA SER A 303 11.05 -6.46 49.45
C SER A 303 10.71 -7.58 48.46
N SER A 304 9.43 -7.69 48.07
CA SER A 304 8.99 -8.65 47.06
C SER A 304 9.25 -8.18 45.61
N VAL A 305 9.65 -6.93 45.42
CA VAL A 305 9.93 -6.38 44.10
C VAL A 305 11.17 -7.04 43.50
N ARG A 306 10.99 -7.68 42.37
CA ARG A 306 12.07 -8.33 41.64
C ARG A 306 12.95 -7.28 40.90
N PRO A 307 14.27 -7.52 40.73
CA PRO A 307 15.09 -6.67 39.87
C PRO A 307 14.46 -6.53 38.46
N TYR A 308 14.54 -5.33 37.93
CA TYR A 308 14.02 -5.03 36.59
C TYR A 308 15.18 -4.79 35.60
N THR A 309 15.19 -5.49 34.47
CA THR A 309 16.25 -5.32 33.46
C THR A 309 15.99 -4.06 32.64
N CYS A 310 16.80 -3.03 32.87
CA CYS A 310 16.68 -1.75 32.21
C CYS A 310 18.00 -0.97 32.18
N ASN A 311 18.01 0.17 31.49
CA ASN A 311 19.02 1.18 31.70
C ASN A 311 18.66 1.98 32.96
N ARG A 312 19.56 1.95 33.94
CA ARG A 312 19.35 2.53 35.28
C ARG A 312 19.08 4.03 35.20
N ASP A 313 19.79 4.78 34.35
CA ASP A 313 19.61 6.22 34.21
C ASP A 313 18.23 6.57 33.62
N ARG A 314 17.71 5.75 32.72
CA ARG A 314 16.36 5.97 32.17
C ARG A 314 15.26 5.72 33.21
N LEU A 315 15.41 4.66 34.02
CA LEU A 315 14.48 4.40 35.13
C LEU A 315 14.54 5.55 36.15
N LYS A 316 15.74 6.03 36.50
CA LYS A 316 15.95 7.17 37.39
C LYS A 316 15.30 8.44 36.84
N GLN A 317 15.46 8.73 35.54
CA GLN A 317 14.87 9.90 34.89
C GLN A 317 13.34 9.85 34.88
N LEU A 318 12.75 8.67 34.60
CA LEU A 318 11.31 8.46 34.67
C LEU A 318 10.78 8.82 36.06
N LEU A 319 11.42 8.31 37.13
CA LEU A 319 11.04 8.56 38.51
C LEU A 319 11.21 10.03 38.88
N ILE A 320 12.35 10.65 38.51
CA ILE A 320 12.59 12.08 38.76
C ILE A 320 11.48 12.93 38.16
N ASN A 321 11.12 12.69 36.90
CA ASN A 321 10.10 13.47 36.20
C ASN A 321 8.72 13.34 36.84
N LEU A 322 8.33 12.13 37.28
CA LEU A 322 7.04 11.94 37.93
C LEU A 322 6.98 12.52 39.34
N VAL A 323 8.03 12.28 40.13
CA VAL A 323 8.08 12.75 41.54
C VAL A 323 8.23 14.26 41.60
N ASP A 324 9.12 14.89 40.81
CA ASP A 324 9.29 16.34 40.75
C ASP A 324 8.00 17.05 40.31
N ASN A 325 7.26 16.46 39.35
CA ASN A 325 5.94 16.97 38.96
C ASN A 325 4.95 16.94 40.13
N GLY A 326 4.89 15.85 40.87
CA GLY A 326 4.05 15.73 42.07
C GLY A 326 4.42 16.75 43.14
N LEU A 327 5.72 16.95 43.43
CA LEU A 327 6.21 17.94 44.39
C LEU A 327 5.88 19.40 43.97
N LYS A 328 5.97 19.69 42.66
CA LYS A 328 5.59 21.00 42.12
C LYS A 328 4.09 21.27 42.23
N ALA A 329 3.27 20.24 42.01
CA ALA A 329 1.81 20.36 42.08
C ALA A 329 1.26 20.44 43.50
N THR A 330 2.01 19.92 44.49
CA THR A 330 1.58 19.86 45.90
C THR A 330 2.11 21.03 46.71
N GLU A 331 1.23 21.76 47.38
CA GLU A 331 1.57 22.81 48.33
C GLU A 331 1.45 22.31 49.79
N PHE A 332 0.49 21.48 50.06
CA PHE A 332 0.25 20.85 51.36
C PHE A 332 -0.11 19.39 51.16
N GLY A 333 0.43 18.49 51.98
CA GLY A 333 0.09 17.09 51.93
C GLY A 333 1.24 16.13 51.66
N ALA A 334 1.16 15.27 50.65
CA ALA A 334 2.17 14.26 50.41
C ALA A 334 2.29 13.87 48.91
N VAL A 335 3.53 13.48 48.55
CA VAL A 335 3.78 12.68 47.34
C VAL A 335 4.22 11.28 47.78
N THR A 336 3.50 10.27 47.34
CA THR A 336 3.72 8.87 47.74
C THR A 336 4.16 8.05 46.52
N ILE A 337 5.23 7.30 46.69
CA ILE A 337 5.77 6.37 45.71
C ILE A 337 5.55 4.95 46.22
N VAL A 338 4.93 4.11 45.39
CA VAL A 338 4.73 2.70 45.64
C VAL A 338 5.26 1.90 44.47
N CYS A 339 6.04 0.85 44.78
CA CYS A 339 6.56 -0.07 43.80
C CYS A 339 6.10 -1.47 44.11
N LYS A 340 5.59 -2.22 43.15
CA LYS A 340 5.09 -3.58 43.28
C LYS A 340 5.54 -4.45 42.10
N SER A 341 5.73 -5.75 42.35
CA SER A 341 5.88 -6.75 41.28
C SER A 341 4.60 -7.58 41.17
N THR A 342 4.11 -7.71 39.96
CA THR A 342 3.13 -8.77 39.61
C THR A 342 3.87 -9.90 38.90
N ASP A 343 3.15 -10.95 38.52
CA ASP A 343 3.76 -12.06 37.76
C ASP A 343 4.38 -11.63 36.44
N SER A 344 3.79 -10.62 35.80
CA SER A 344 4.14 -10.17 34.46
C SER A 344 4.71 -8.75 34.36
N HIS A 345 4.51 -7.90 35.39
CA HIS A 345 4.86 -6.48 35.30
C HIS A 345 5.47 -5.93 36.58
N LEU A 346 6.42 -5.01 36.43
CA LEU A 346 6.79 -4.05 37.44
C LEU A 346 5.75 -2.91 37.41
N VAL A 347 5.17 -2.57 38.54
CA VAL A 347 4.17 -1.50 38.69
C VAL A 347 4.73 -0.40 39.58
N LEU A 348 4.77 0.83 39.05
CA LEU A 348 5.16 2.03 39.78
C LEU A 348 3.92 2.94 39.89
N GLU A 349 3.55 3.29 41.13
CA GLU A 349 2.44 4.20 41.42
C GLU A 349 2.98 5.44 42.12
N ILE A 350 2.80 6.60 41.52
CA ILE A 350 3.20 7.89 42.07
C ILE A 350 1.94 8.72 42.27
N THR A 351 1.59 8.99 43.55
CA THR A 351 0.37 9.71 43.92
C THR A 351 0.73 11.01 44.63
N ASP A 352 0.18 12.11 44.16
CA ASP A 352 0.26 13.42 44.81
C ASP A 352 -1.12 13.88 45.33
N THR A 353 -1.13 14.74 46.37
CA THR A 353 -2.33 15.39 46.90
C THR A 353 -2.39 16.86 46.46
N GLY A 354 -1.94 17.14 45.26
CA GLY A 354 -1.81 18.51 44.73
C GLY A 354 -3.10 19.04 44.11
N ILE A 355 -2.91 20.01 43.24
CA ILE A 355 -4.05 20.73 42.60
C ILE A 355 -4.92 19.87 41.69
N GLY A 356 -4.42 18.70 41.22
CA GLY A 356 -5.08 17.89 40.25
C GLY A 356 -5.26 18.55 38.88
N MET A 357 -6.02 17.85 38.00
CA MET A 357 -6.25 18.25 36.61
C MET A 357 -7.65 17.86 36.16
N GLU A 358 -8.22 18.60 35.21
CA GLU A 358 -9.45 18.22 34.50
C GLU A 358 -9.23 17.03 33.59
N THR A 359 -10.28 16.24 33.36
CA THR A 359 -10.20 15.00 32.57
C THR A 359 -9.68 15.24 31.14
N GLU A 360 -10.10 16.35 30.49
CA GLU A 360 -9.65 16.68 29.14
C GLU A 360 -8.13 17.00 29.06
N GLN A 361 -7.56 17.41 30.19
CA GLN A 361 -6.13 17.71 30.28
C GLN A 361 -5.30 16.43 30.40
N THR A 362 -5.83 15.39 31.06
CA THR A 362 -5.10 14.13 31.33
C THR A 362 -4.64 13.43 30.05
N GLU A 363 -5.37 13.58 28.95
CA GLU A 363 -4.96 13.03 27.64
C GLU A 363 -3.79 13.79 27.03
N ARG A 364 -3.69 15.10 27.30
CA ARG A 364 -2.76 16.01 26.67
C ARG A 364 -1.45 16.25 27.44
N ILE A 365 -1.40 15.92 28.72
CA ILE A 365 -0.19 16.16 29.56
C ILE A 365 1.08 15.47 29.06
N PHE A 366 0.94 14.43 28.21
CA PHE A 366 2.05 13.73 27.58
C PHE A 366 2.48 14.32 26.23
N GLU A 367 1.76 15.37 25.74
CA GLU A 367 2.18 16.12 24.55
C GLU A 367 3.42 16.97 24.90
N ARG A 368 4.36 17.10 23.95
CA ARG A 368 5.57 17.89 24.14
C ARG A 368 5.22 19.36 24.31
N PHE A 369 5.85 20.03 25.30
CA PHE A 369 5.64 21.43 25.66
C PHE A 369 4.24 21.77 26.17
N TYR A 370 3.38 20.76 26.39
CA TYR A 370 2.07 20.99 26.96
C TYR A 370 2.18 21.34 28.45
N ARG A 371 1.39 22.30 28.87
CA ARG A 371 1.28 22.74 30.27
C ARG A 371 -0.14 23.14 30.59
N VAL A 372 -0.66 22.68 31.71
CA VAL A 372 -2.02 22.98 32.19
C VAL A 372 -2.13 24.47 32.50
N ASP A 373 -1.12 25.06 33.18
CA ASP A 373 -1.02 26.51 33.47
C ASP A 373 0.36 27.02 33.03
N LYS A 374 0.38 27.87 32.00
CA LYS A 374 1.61 28.44 31.42
C LYS A 374 2.29 29.41 32.35
N GLY A 375 1.54 30.14 33.21
CA GLY A 375 2.08 31.14 34.10
C GLY A 375 2.78 30.52 35.32
N ARG A 376 2.09 29.66 36.03
CA ARG A 376 2.60 28.99 37.23
C ARG A 376 3.77 28.04 36.94
N SER A 377 3.66 27.30 35.82
CA SER A 377 4.72 26.37 35.41
C SER A 377 6.01 27.07 34.99
N ARG A 378 5.93 28.30 34.46
CA ARG A 378 7.13 29.09 34.15
C ARG A 378 7.85 29.53 35.43
N ALA A 379 7.14 29.98 36.43
CA ALA A 379 7.71 30.38 37.71
C ALA A 379 8.40 29.21 38.45
N GLN A 380 7.99 27.98 38.19
CA GLN A 380 8.52 26.76 38.79
C GLN A 380 9.57 26.04 37.91
N GLY A 381 10.07 26.65 36.83
CA GLY A 381 11.14 26.10 35.98
C GLY A 381 10.76 24.88 35.11
N GLY A 382 9.47 24.63 34.88
CA GLY A 382 9.05 23.48 34.07
C GLY A 382 9.38 23.66 32.59
N THR A 383 9.93 22.66 31.93
CA THR A 383 10.22 22.63 30.47
C THR A 383 9.01 22.22 29.62
N GLY A 384 8.05 21.50 30.20
CA GLY A 384 6.94 20.88 29.48
C GLY A 384 7.34 19.62 28.68
N LEU A 385 8.57 19.14 28.88
CA LEU A 385 9.07 17.92 28.24
C LEU A 385 9.06 16.70 29.19
N GLY A 386 9.09 16.89 30.50
CA GLY A 386 9.25 15.82 31.49
C GLY A 386 8.26 14.67 31.34
N LEU A 387 6.94 14.94 31.22
CA LEU A 387 5.94 13.88 31.05
C LEU A 387 5.99 13.23 29.64
N SER A 388 6.39 13.95 28.61
CA SER A 388 6.64 13.37 27.30
C SER A 388 7.86 12.43 27.32
N ILE A 389 8.90 12.75 28.07
CA ILE A 389 10.06 11.89 28.33
C ILE A 389 9.62 10.61 29.05
N VAL A 390 8.79 10.74 30.10
CA VAL A 390 8.23 9.58 30.82
C VAL A 390 7.51 8.65 29.84
N LYS A 391 6.62 9.18 29.00
CA LYS A 391 5.88 8.39 28.00
C LYS A 391 6.83 7.66 27.06
N HIS A 392 7.85 8.32 26.52
CA HIS A 392 8.82 7.71 25.61
C HIS A 392 9.67 6.62 26.30
N ILE A 393 10.05 6.82 27.58
CA ILE A 393 10.76 5.78 28.35
C ILE A 393 9.85 4.58 28.57
N VAL A 394 8.58 4.78 28.93
CA VAL A 394 7.61 3.70 29.10
C VAL A 394 7.40 2.92 27.78
N GLU A 395 7.25 3.64 26.65
CA GLU A 395 7.15 3.03 25.32
C GLU A 395 8.42 2.27 24.90
N LEU A 396 9.60 2.75 25.28
CA LEU A 396 10.89 2.07 25.05
C LEU A 396 10.90 0.67 25.70
N TYR A 397 10.37 0.56 26.91
CA TYR A 397 10.22 -0.71 27.64
C TYR A 397 8.92 -1.44 27.36
N ARG A 398 8.15 -1.06 26.32
CA ARG A 398 6.88 -1.66 25.93
C ARG A 398 5.86 -1.67 27.05
N GLY A 399 5.97 -0.73 27.99
CA GLY A 399 5.06 -0.56 29.09
C GLY A 399 3.84 0.29 28.76
N THR A 400 3.03 0.55 29.79
CA THR A 400 1.88 1.45 29.74
C THR A 400 1.95 2.46 30.87
N ILE A 401 1.43 3.67 30.63
CA ILE A 401 1.25 4.69 31.66
C ILE A 401 -0.20 5.15 31.66
N GLN A 402 -0.78 5.25 32.82
CA GLN A 402 -2.13 5.75 33.04
C GLN A 402 -2.08 6.87 34.08
N VAL A 403 -3.02 7.82 33.97
CA VAL A 403 -3.18 8.91 34.94
C VAL A 403 -4.62 9.00 35.36
N LYS A 404 -4.84 9.14 36.67
CA LYS A 404 -6.12 9.50 37.29
C LYS A 404 -5.92 10.80 38.05
N SER A 405 -6.77 11.79 37.80
CA SER A 405 -6.68 13.08 38.44
C SER A 405 -8.05 13.73 38.50
N SER A 406 -8.27 14.49 39.58
CA SER A 406 -9.44 15.36 39.75
C SER A 406 -8.99 16.69 40.35
N PRO A 407 -9.57 17.84 39.94
CA PRO A 407 -9.24 19.12 40.48
C PRO A 407 -9.39 19.16 42.02
N GLY A 408 -8.32 19.57 42.71
CA GLY A 408 -8.30 19.67 44.17
C GLY A 408 -8.05 18.37 44.91
N GLU A 409 -8.04 17.18 44.25
CA GLU A 409 -7.82 15.88 44.86
C GLU A 409 -6.40 15.31 44.62
N GLY A 410 -5.66 15.91 43.64
CA GLY A 410 -4.34 15.47 43.26
C GLY A 410 -4.35 14.55 42.03
N SER A 411 -3.21 13.84 41.82
CA SER A 411 -3.03 12.96 40.66
C SER A 411 -2.37 11.64 41.07
N GLU A 412 -2.75 10.57 40.38
CA GLU A 412 -2.12 9.26 40.44
C GLU A 412 -1.58 8.88 39.07
N PHE A 413 -0.27 8.68 38.97
CA PHE A 413 0.39 8.13 37.79
C PHE A 413 0.73 6.67 38.05
N ARG A 414 0.25 5.79 37.19
CA ARG A 414 0.51 4.36 37.25
C ARG A 414 1.26 3.92 35.99
N VAL A 415 2.47 3.44 36.18
CA VAL A 415 3.34 2.91 35.14
C VAL A 415 3.45 1.40 35.30
N GLU A 416 3.23 0.67 34.23
CA GLU A 416 3.37 -0.80 34.17
C GLU A 416 4.42 -1.16 33.13
N LEU A 417 5.51 -1.78 33.55
CA LEU A 417 6.61 -2.24 32.71
C LEU A 417 6.67 -3.76 32.67
N PRO A 418 6.56 -4.41 31.51
CA PRO A 418 6.56 -5.88 31.44
C PRO A 418 7.92 -6.44 31.82
N TYR A 419 7.95 -7.52 32.61
CA TYR A 419 9.15 -8.34 32.75
C TYR A 419 9.38 -9.08 31.42
N SER A 420 10.61 -9.04 30.90
CA SER A 420 11.04 -9.74 29.67
C SER A 420 11.23 -11.23 29.92
#